data_c285d63ed03284d30299fe4984022888
#
_entry.id   c285d63ed03284d30299fe4984022888
#
_cell.length_a   1.000
_cell.length_b   1.000
_cell.length_c   1.000
_cell.angle_alpha   90.00
_cell.angle_beta   90.00
_cell.angle_gamma   90.00
#
_symmetry.space_group_name_H-M   'P 1'
#
loop_
_entity.id
_entity.type
_entity.pdbx_description
1 polymer ?
#
loop_
_entity_poly.entity_id
_entity_poly.type
_entity_poly.pdbx_seq_one_letter_code
_entity_poly.pdbx_strand_id
1 'polypeptide(L)'
;MIGTPKTTSYNPNISRDYRFEKMIRNYNKFGSLVIGVDFDFTLTDPVTKETYLDMVELIKRMNSQSFKLCIWTANSDREYVEKTWNDHDLRWHYYNYSPINPSAIKPHFNILLDDSAGLNESIDLVERIMDYIEAQEI
;
A
#
# COMPACT_ATOMS: atom_id res chain seq x y z
N MET A 1 -42.37 13.50 9.52
CA MET A 1 -41.95 13.52 8.10
C MET A 1 -40.45 13.16 8.05
N ILE A 2 -40.15 12.14 7.29
CA ILE A 2 -38.75 11.74 7.10
C ILE A 2 -38.19 12.63 6.00
N GLY A 3 -37.12 13.38 6.32
CA GLY A 3 -36.45 14.23 5.33
C GLY A 3 -35.73 13.41 4.27
N THR A 4 -35.56 14.01 3.08
CA THR A 4 -34.75 13.39 2.02
C THR A 4 -33.29 13.28 2.48
N PRO A 5 -32.62 12.15 2.27
CA PRO A 5 -31.19 12.05 2.57
C PRO A 5 -30.41 13.15 1.85
N LYS A 6 -29.49 13.78 2.56
CA LYS A 6 -28.59 14.74 1.93
C LYS A 6 -27.60 14.01 1.06
N THR A 7 -27.43 14.49 -0.18
CA THR A 7 -26.40 13.98 -1.07
C THR A 7 -25.40 15.09 -1.35
N THR A 8 -24.12 14.74 -1.39
CA THR A 8 -23.06 15.65 -1.77
C THR A 8 -22.24 15.04 -2.89
N SER A 9 -21.65 15.89 -3.71
CA SER A 9 -20.71 15.43 -4.72
C SER A 9 -19.44 14.92 -4.06
N TYR A 10 -18.87 13.86 -4.60
CA TYR A 10 -17.56 13.34 -4.15
C TYR A 10 -16.50 14.43 -4.32
N ASN A 11 -15.76 14.67 -3.26
CA ASN A 11 -14.63 15.61 -3.27
C ASN A 11 -13.33 14.83 -2.96
N PRO A 12 -12.46 14.65 -3.97
CA PRO A 12 -11.25 13.87 -3.79
C PRO A 12 -10.28 14.49 -2.77
N ASN A 13 -10.27 15.81 -2.63
CA ASN A 13 -9.38 16.47 -1.67
C ASN A 13 -9.79 16.16 -0.22
N ILE A 14 -11.09 16.19 0.07
CA ILE A 14 -11.61 15.85 1.40
C ILE A 14 -11.32 14.37 1.71
N SER A 15 -11.55 13.50 0.74
CA SER A 15 -11.28 12.07 0.88
C SER A 15 -9.80 11.77 1.12
N ARG A 16 -8.91 12.45 0.40
CA ARG A 16 -7.45 12.29 0.56
C ARG A 16 -6.99 12.73 1.96
N ASP A 17 -7.46 13.87 2.42
CA ASP A 17 -7.09 14.39 3.75
C ASP A 17 -7.60 13.47 4.86
N TYR A 18 -8.83 12.99 4.74
CA TYR A 18 -9.41 12.04 5.70
C TYR A 18 -8.59 10.75 5.75
N ARG A 19 -8.25 10.18 4.59
CA ARG A 19 -7.46 8.96 4.51
C ARG A 19 -6.08 9.14 5.12
N PHE A 20 -5.44 10.26 4.82
CA PHE A 20 -4.13 10.57 5.39
C PHE A 20 -4.19 10.66 6.91
N GLU A 21 -5.12 11.43 7.44
CA GLU A 21 -5.28 11.59 8.89
C GLU A 21 -5.59 10.26 9.57
N LYS A 22 -6.44 9.44 8.97
CA LYS A 22 -6.76 8.11 9.49
C LYS A 22 -5.51 7.22 9.53
N MET A 23 -4.70 7.23 8.49
CA MET A 23 -3.47 6.43 8.44
C MET A 23 -2.45 6.91 9.47
N ILE A 24 -2.31 8.21 9.65
CA ILE A 24 -1.42 8.76 10.67
C ILE A 24 -1.88 8.35 12.07
N ARG A 25 -3.17 8.40 12.35
CA ARG A 25 -3.71 7.92 13.64
C ARG A 25 -3.39 6.44 13.86
N ASN A 26 -3.55 5.61 12.82
CA ASN A 26 -3.23 4.19 12.90
C ASN A 26 -1.74 3.96 13.13
N TYR A 27 -0.90 4.68 12.40
CA TYR A 27 0.54 4.60 12.56
C TYR A 27 0.97 4.99 13.97
N ASN A 28 0.45 6.10 14.50
CA ASN A 28 0.79 6.55 15.84
C ASN A 28 0.31 5.58 16.92
N LYS A 29 -0.83 4.92 16.70
CA LYS A 29 -1.40 3.98 17.66
C LYS A 29 -0.65 2.63 17.67
N PHE A 30 -0.29 2.12 16.50
CA PHE A 30 0.26 0.76 16.37
C PHE A 30 1.75 0.72 16.04
N GLY A 31 2.35 1.86 15.69
CA GLY A 31 3.76 1.94 15.28
C GLY A 31 4.04 1.33 13.91
N SER A 32 3.01 0.99 13.17
CA SER A 32 3.15 0.33 11.86
C SER A 32 1.87 0.47 11.04
N LEU A 33 2.00 0.28 9.74
CA LEU A 33 0.88 0.08 8.81
C LEU A 33 1.11 -1.20 8.02
N VAL A 34 0.02 -1.82 7.58
CA VAL A 34 0.06 -3.02 6.73
C VAL A 34 -0.26 -2.59 5.30
N ILE A 35 0.68 -2.81 4.40
CA ILE A 35 0.61 -2.38 3.01
C ILE A 35 0.59 -3.61 2.11
N GLY A 36 -0.47 -3.77 1.34
CA GLY A 36 -0.51 -4.77 0.28
C GLY A 36 0.13 -4.21 -0.98
N VAL A 37 0.96 -4.98 -1.65
CA VAL A 37 1.64 -4.58 -2.91
C VAL A 37 1.39 -5.66 -3.95
N ASP A 38 0.68 -5.28 -5.01
CA ASP A 38 0.50 -6.13 -6.18
C ASP A 38 1.81 -6.24 -6.96
N PHE A 39 1.94 -7.26 -7.80
CA PHE A 39 3.18 -7.52 -8.52
C PHE A 39 3.10 -7.09 -9.98
N ASP A 40 2.24 -7.75 -10.78
CA ASP A 40 2.15 -7.46 -12.21
C ASP A 40 1.56 -6.07 -12.44
N PHE A 41 2.21 -5.25 -13.27
CA PHE A 41 1.86 -3.86 -13.58
C PHE A 41 1.91 -2.90 -12.40
N THR A 42 2.33 -3.34 -11.23
CA THR A 42 2.53 -2.48 -10.06
C THR A 42 4.01 -2.38 -9.71
N LEU A 43 4.69 -3.51 -9.58
CA LEU A 43 6.12 -3.55 -9.34
C LEU A 43 6.91 -3.89 -10.60
N THR A 44 6.38 -4.76 -11.44
CA THR A 44 7.08 -5.31 -12.61
C THR A 44 6.16 -5.30 -13.81
N ASP A 45 6.71 -4.96 -14.99
CA ASP A 45 6.02 -5.11 -16.25
C ASP A 45 6.09 -6.59 -16.67
N PRO A 46 4.95 -7.31 -16.77
CA PRO A 46 4.96 -8.73 -17.09
C PRO A 46 5.37 -9.03 -18.54
N VAL A 47 5.33 -8.04 -19.43
CA VAL A 47 5.72 -8.19 -20.84
C VAL A 47 7.23 -8.06 -20.98
N THR A 48 7.80 -6.96 -20.50
CA THR A 48 9.24 -6.67 -20.63
C THR A 48 10.08 -7.29 -19.52
N LYS A 49 9.45 -7.69 -18.41
CA LYS A 49 10.10 -8.16 -17.18
C LYS A 49 10.92 -7.08 -16.47
N GLU A 50 10.78 -5.83 -16.87
CA GLU A 50 11.44 -4.72 -16.20
C GLU A 50 10.70 -4.35 -14.90
N THR A 51 11.48 -4.00 -13.88
CA THR A 51 10.93 -3.57 -12.60
C THR A 51 10.81 -2.05 -12.57
N TYR A 52 9.71 -1.54 -12.04
CA TYR A 52 9.49 -0.10 -11.94
C TYR A 52 10.32 0.48 -10.79
N LEU A 53 11.34 1.27 -11.14
CA LEU A 53 12.30 1.77 -10.16
C LEU A 53 11.68 2.76 -9.16
N ASP A 54 10.70 3.52 -9.57
CA ASP A 54 9.98 4.43 -8.66
C ASP A 54 9.21 3.64 -7.58
N MET A 55 8.64 2.49 -7.93
CA MET A 55 7.99 1.62 -6.96
C MET A 55 9.03 0.97 -6.04
N VAL A 56 10.19 0.56 -6.58
CA VAL A 56 11.30 0.05 -5.78
C VAL A 56 11.73 1.08 -4.73
N GLU A 57 11.89 2.34 -5.13
CA GLU A 57 12.25 3.42 -4.21
C GLU A 57 11.20 3.62 -3.13
N LEU A 58 9.93 3.59 -3.49
CA LEU A 58 8.83 3.74 -2.51
C LEU A 58 8.84 2.59 -1.50
N ILE A 59 9.01 1.36 -1.95
CA ILE A 59 9.09 0.19 -1.08
C ILE A 59 10.29 0.30 -0.14
N LYS A 60 11.44 0.75 -0.64
CA LYS A 60 12.62 0.96 0.21
C LYS A 60 12.36 2.00 1.30
N ARG A 61 11.67 3.09 0.99
CA ARG A 61 11.26 4.06 2.00
C ARG A 61 10.39 3.41 3.08
N MET A 62 9.41 2.60 2.66
CA MET A 62 8.56 1.88 3.63
C MET A 62 9.37 0.85 4.44
N ASN A 63 10.33 0.18 3.81
CA ASN A 63 11.22 -0.77 4.52
C ASN A 63 12.11 -0.09 5.55
N SER A 64 12.42 1.20 5.39
CA SER A 64 13.21 1.95 6.39
C SER A 64 12.41 2.26 7.65
N GLN A 65 11.11 2.04 7.60
CA GLN A 65 10.19 2.17 8.73
C GLN A 65 9.70 0.79 9.16
N SER A 66 8.87 0.72 10.19
CA SER A 66 8.36 -0.54 10.73
C SER A 66 7.09 -1.03 10.03
N PHE A 67 6.90 -0.69 8.75
CA PHE A 67 5.74 -1.13 7.98
C PHE A 67 5.79 -2.63 7.70
N LYS A 68 4.62 -3.26 7.66
CA LYS A 68 4.48 -4.66 7.27
C LYS A 68 4.03 -4.72 5.83
N LEU A 69 4.88 -5.27 4.95
CA LEU A 69 4.60 -5.37 3.53
C LEU A 69 4.10 -6.77 3.18
N CYS A 70 3.00 -6.81 2.45
CA CYS A 70 2.38 -8.05 2.00
C CYS A 70 2.47 -8.09 0.48
N ILE A 71 3.13 -9.10 -0.06
CA ILE A 71 3.05 -9.37 -1.49
C ILE A 71 1.64 -9.90 -1.75
N TRP A 72 0.88 -9.23 -2.61
CA TRP A 72 -0.49 -9.60 -2.92
C TRP A 72 -0.62 -9.76 -4.44
N THR A 73 -0.60 -11.01 -4.92
CA THR A 73 -0.53 -11.28 -6.35
C THR A 73 -1.28 -12.54 -6.77
N ALA A 74 -1.86 -12.50 -7.97
CA ALA A 74 -2.41 -13.66 -8.65
C ALA A 74 -1.37 -14.39 -9.49
N ASN A 75 -0.13 -13.89 -9.58
CA ASN A 75 0.94 -14.53 -10.33
C ASN A 75 1.28 -15.89 -9.70
N SER A 76 1.16 -16.98 -10.48
CA SER A 76 1.38 -18.34 -9.98
C SER A 76 2.86 -18.69 -9.81
N ASP A 77 3.77 -17.91 -10.38
CA ASP A 77 5.21 -18.13 -10.28
C ASP A 77 5.77 -17.41 -9.05
N ARG A 78 5.54 -18.00 -7.90
CA ARG A 78 5.96 -17.45 -6.61
C ARG A 78 7.48 -17.29 -6.53
N GLU A 79 8.22 -18.25 -7.07
CA GLU A 79 9.70 -18.20 -7.05
C GLU A 79 10.21 -16.95 -7.78
N TYR A 80 9.64 -16.65 -8.94
CA TYR A 80 9.98 -15.46 -9.72
C TYR A 80 9.60 -14.18 -8.96
N VAL A 81 8.43 -14.14 -8.35
CA VAL A 81 7.96 -12.97 -7.59
C VAL A 81 8.90 -12.71 -6.40
N GLU A 82 9.20 -13.73 -5.61
CA GLU A 82 10.11 -13.60 -4.46
C GLU A 82 11.52 -13.21 -4.90
N LYS A 83 12.01 -13.81 -6.00
CA LYS A 83 13.33 -13.48 -6.54
C LYS A 83 13.42 -12.01 -6.93
N THR A 84 12.39 -11.47 -7.56
CA THR A 84 12.36 -10.06 -7.95
C THR A 84 12.46 -9.14 -6.72
N TRP A 85 11.71 -9.41 -5.67
CA TRP A 85 11.80 -8.66 -4.43
C TRP A 85 13.21 -8.74 -3.83
N ASN A 86 13.75 -9.94 -3.76
CA ASN A 86 15.07 -10.17 -3.16
C ASN A 86 16.21 -9.56 -3.98
N ASP A 87 16.12 -9.63 -5.31
CA ASP A 87 17.14 -9.04 -6.20
C ASP A 87 17.24 -7.52 -6.07
N HIS A 88 16.16 -6.85 -5.67
CA HIS A 88 16.13 -5.42 -5.41
C HIS A 88 16.28 -5.06 -3.94
N ASP A 89 16.63 -6.03 -3.09
CA ASP A 89 16.78 -5.84 -1.65
C ASP A 89 15.54 -5.30 -0.96
N LEU A 90 14.36 -5.72 -1.44
CA LEU A 90 13.07 -5.34 -0.88
C LEU A 90 12.63 -6.39 0.14
N ARG A 91 12.28 -5.94 1.34
CA ARG A 91 11.80 -6.84 2.40
C ARG A 91 10.29 -6.93 2.36
N TRP A 92 9.78 -8.15 2.47
CA TRP A 92 8.36 -8.44 2.60
C TRP A 92 8.13 -9.34 3.81
N HIS A 93 6.93 -9.29 4.37
CA HIS A 93 6.59 -9.99 5.62
C HIS A 93 5.55 -11.08 5.41
N TYR A 94 4.65 -10.89 4.45
CA TYR A 94 3.56 -11.82 4.17
C TYR A 94 3.40 -12.02 2.67
N TYR A 95 2.94 -13.20 2.27
CA TYR A 95 2.70 -13.52 0.87
C TYR A 95 1.26 -13.99 0.72
N ASN A 96 0.44 -13.26 -0.07
CA ASN A 96 -0.98 -13.52 -0.29
C ASN A 96 -1.75 -13.72 1.02
N TYR A 97 -1.36 -12.98 2.04
CA TYR A 97 -1.94 -13.04 3.37
C TYR A 97 -1.88 -11.65 4.00
N SER A 98 -2.98 -11.26 4.66
CA SER A 98 -2.99 -10.03 5.46
C SER A 98 -3.18 -10.37 6.93
N PRO A 99 -2.35 -9.81 7.83
CA PRO A 99 -2.54 -10.01 9.27
C PRO A 99 -3.74 -9.25 9.83
N ILE A 100 -4.29 -8.29 9.09
CA ILE A 100 -5.49 -7.56 9.51
C ILE A 100 -6.70 -8.45 9.23
N ASN A 101 -7.39 -8.88 10.31
CA ASN A 101 -8.58 -9.72 10.23
C ASN A 101 -8.38 -10.93 9.27
N PRO A 102 -7.45 -11.83 9.57
CA PRO A 102 -7.05 -12.89 8.64
C PRO A 102 -8.15 -13.90 8.31
N SER A 103 -9.20 -13.97 9.12
CA SER A 103 -10.35 -14.85 8.85
C SER A 103 -11.38 -14.24 7.88
N ALA A 104 -11.23 -12.99 7.50
CA ALA A 104 -12.14 -12.35 6.54
C ALA A 104 -11.95 -12.92 5.14
N ILE A 105 -13.05 -13.07 4.40
CA ILE A 105 -13.03 -13.53 3.01
C ILE A 105 -12.27 -12.53 2.14
N LYS A 106 -12.50 -11.23 2.37
CA LYS A 106 -11.82 -10.15 1.66
C LYS A 106 -10.61 -9.71 2.49
N PRO A 107 -9.39 -9.69 1.91
CA PRO A 107 -8.21 -9.23 2.65
C PRO A 107 -8.31 -7.75 3.02
N HIS A 108 -7.80 -7.41 4.18
CA HIS A 108 -7.77 -6.04 4.68
C HIS A 108 -6.33 -5.55 4.75
N PHE A 109 -6.07 -4.42 4.11
CA PHE A 109 -4.80 -3.70 4.19
C PHE A 109 -5.09 -2.26 4.62
N ASN A 110 -4.14 -1.63 5.31
CA ASN A 110 -4.25 -0.19 5.54
C ASN A 110 -4.22 0.54 4.21
N ILE A 111 -3.32 0.14 3.31
CA ILE A 111 -3.21 0.67 1.95
C ILE A 111 -2.91 -0.50 1.02
N LEU A 112 -3.53 -0.51 -0.16
CA LEU A 112 -3.25 -1.46 -1.23
C LEU A 112 -2.65 -0.71 -2.42
N LEU A 113 -1.43 -1.09 -2.78
CA LEU A 113 -0.76 -0.61 -3.99
C LEU A 113 -1.04 -1.61 -5.11
N ASP A 114 -1.98 -1.27 -5.97
CA ASP A 114 -2.49 -2.17 -7.02
C ASP A 114 -2.92 -1.32 -8.23
N ASP A 115 -2.42 -1.64 -9.42
CA ASP A 115 -2.72 -0.92 -10.65
C ASP A 115 -4.21 -0.92 -11.00
N SER A 116 -4.96 -1.91 -10.54
CA SER A 116 -6.41 -2.00 -10.73
C SER A 116 -7.22 -1.30 -9.64
N ALA A 117 -6.59 -0.66 -8.66
CA ALA A 117 -7.25 -0.15 -7.47
C ALA A 117 -6.77 1.26 -7.08
N GLY A 118 -6.68 2.18 -8.04
CA GLY A 118 -6.30 3.58 -7.77
C GLY A 118 -4.86 3.73 -7.33
N LEU A 119 -3.94 3.13 -8.07
CA LEU A 119 -2.52 3.09 -7.72
C LEU A 119 -1.92 4.48 -7.49
N ASN A 120 -2.17 5.45 -8.37
CA ASN A 120 -1.60 6.79 -8.24
C ASN A 120 -2.02 7.47 -6.94
N GLU A 121 -3.29 7.36 -6.56
CA GLU A 121 -3.78 7.92 -5.30
C GLU A 121 -3.19 7.21 -4.10
N SER A 122 -2.99 5.91 -4.18
CA SER A 122 -2.36 5.14 -3.10
C SER A 122 -0.88 5.45 -2.97
N ILE A 123 -0.16 5.65 -4.08
CA ILE A 123 1.23 6.09 -4.07
C ILE A 123 1.34 7.47 -3.41
N ASP A 124 0.50 8.42 -3.82
CA ASP A 124 0.49 9.77 -3.23
C ASP A 124 0.23 9.71 -1.73
N LEU A 125 -0.69 8.86 -1.29
CA LEU A 125 -0.99 8.69 0.13
C LEU A 125 0.23 8.14 0.88
N VAL A 126 0.89 7.11 0.36
CA VAL A 126 2.09 6.54 0.98
C VAL A 126 3.21 7.58 1.05
N GLU A 127 3.47 8.31 -0.04
CA GLU A 127 4.49 9.35 -0.07
C GLU A 127 4.22 10.44 0.98
N ARG A 128 2.98 10.87 1.09
CA ARG A 128 2.57 11.86 2.09
C ARG A 128 2.78 11.37 3.52
N ILE A 129 2.48 10.10 3.77
CA ILE A 129 2.72 9.46 5.07
C ILE A 129 4.22 9.38 5.36
N MET A 130 5.02 8.97 4.38
CA MET A 130 6.46 8.87 4.54
C MET A 130 7.08 10.25 4.82
N ASP A 131 6.64 11.29 4.11
CA ASP A 131 7.09 12.66 4.35
C ASP A 131 6.80 13.09 5.80
N TYR A 132 5.61 12.76 6.30
CA TYR A 132 5.23 13.05 7.68
C TYR A 132 6.14 12.33 8.68
N ILE A 133 6.36 11.03 8.48
CA ILE A 133 7.17 10.22 9.39
C ILE A 133 8.61 10.69 9.39
N GLU A 134 9.20 10.91 8.21
CA GLU A 134 10.58 11.35 8.06
C GLU A 134 10.81 12.73 8.69
N ALA A 135 9.80 13.61 8.65
CA ALA A 135 9.88 14.91 9.30
C ALA A 135 9.93 14.81 10.84
N GLN A 136 9.46 13.73 11.43
CA GLN A 136 9.51 13.49 12.87
C GLN A 136 10.88 12.97 13.34
N GLU A 137 11.74 12.52 12.44
CA GLU A 137 13.01 11.87 12.74
C GLU A 137 14.18 12.83 12.95
N ILE A 138 13.93 14.10 13.14
CA ILE A 138 14.97 15.12 13.34
C ILE A 138 15.48 15.10 14.80
#